data_929fd5cecdc73e5d2bb7a18f0a64cad5
#
_entry.id   929fd5cecdc73e5d2bb7a18f0a64cad5
#
_cell.length_a   1.000
_cell.length_b   1.000
_cell.length_c   1.000
_cell.angle_alpha   90.00
_cell.angle_beta   90.00
_cell.angle_gamma   90.00
#
_symmetry.space_group_name_H-M   'P 1'
#
loop_
_entity.id
_entity.type
_entity.pdbx_description
1 polymer ?
#
loop_
_entity_poly.entity_id
_entity_poly.type
_entity_poly.pdbx_seq_one_letter_code
_entity_poly.pdbx_strand_id
1 'polypeptide(L)'
;ATDAAPFGSLSVADIGGVAISTFNLLDSVRIIEEAYDEILEHDVIPLTMGGDHTITLPILRAIHKKHGKVGLVHIDAHADVNDHMFGEKIAHGTTFRRAVEEGLLDCDRVVQIGLRAQGYTAEDFNWCRTQGFRVVQAEECWHKSLAPLMAEVREKVGNGPVYLSFDIDGIDPAWAPGTGTPEIGGLTTIQAMEIIRGCQGLDLVGGDLVEVSPPYDTTGNTSLLGANLLYEMLCVMPGVVHR
;
A
#
# COMPACT_ATOMS: atom_id res chain seq x y z
N ALA A 1 -7.93 -3.04 18.14
CA ALA A 1 -8.52 -4.00 19.07
C ALA A 1 -9.81 -4.57 18.48
N THR A 2 -9.66 -5.53 17.63
CA THR A 2 -10.77 -6.21 16.92
C THR A 2 -10.94 -7.63 17.46
N ASP A 3 -10.51 -7.88 18.71
CA ASP A 3 -10.40 -9.25 19.28
C ASP A 3 -9.53 -10.21 18.41
N ALA A 4 -8.74 -9.64 17.49
CA ALA A 4 -7.79 -10.38 16.66
C ALA A 4 -6.64 -10.92 17.51
N ALA A 5 -6.21 -12.13 17.21
CA ALA A 5 -5.10 -12.80 17.88
C ALA A 5 -4.03 -13.25 16.86
N PRO A 6 -3.35 -12.32 16.15
CA PRO A 6 -2.42 -12.70 15.09
C PRO A 6 -1.31 -13.62 15.59
N PHE A 7 -0.63 -13.28 16.69
CA PHE A 7 0.44 -14.11 17.27
C PHE A 7 -0.04 -15.42 17.90
N GLY A 8 -1.35 -15.59 18.10
CA GLY A 8 -1.94 -16.85 18.55
C GLY A 8 -2.50 -17.71 17.40
N SER A 9 -2.60 -17.13 16.20
CA SER A 9 -3.20 -17.78 15.03
C SER A 9 -2.18 -18.04 13.93
N LEU A 10 -1.19 -17.17 13.79
CA LEU A 10 -0.18 -17.21 12.73
C LEU A 10 1.21 -17.44 13.32
N SER A 11 2.09 -18.04 12.51
CA SER A 11 3.53 -18.04 12.76
C SER A 11 4.13 -16.78 12.16
N VAL A 12 4.32 -15.75 13.00
CA VAL A 12 4.85 -14.45 12.58
C VAL A 12 6.35 -14.39 12.90
N ALA A 13 7.15 -13.98 11.92
CA ALA A 13 8.59 -13.79 12.09
C ALA A 13 9.03 -12.46 11.49
N ASP A 14 9.88 -11.73 12.20
CA ASP A 14 10.66 -10.65 11.64
C ASP A 14 11.93 -11.26 11.02
N ILE A 15 12.09 -11.08 9.70
CA ILE A 15 13.23 -11.64 8.95
C ILE A 15 14.31 -10.61 8.65
N GLY A 16 14.21 -9.42 9.25
CA GLY A 16 15.15 -8.32 9.04
C GLY A 16 14.88 -7.55 7.75
N GLY A 17 15.90 -6.84 7.27
CA GLY A 17 15.80 -5.96 6.11
C GLY A 17 16.57 -6.47 4.89
N VAL A 18 16.10 -6.09 3.71
CA VAL A 18 16.80 -6.31 2.45
C VAL A 18 17.97 -5.32 2.33
N ALA A 19 19.18 -5.82 2.06
CA ALA A 19 20.39 -5.00 1.90
C ALA A 19 20.41 -4.33 0.51
N ILE A 20 19.73 -3.21 0.37
CA ILE A 20 19.61 -2.46 -0.89
C ILE A 20 20.91 -1.72 -1.27
N SER A 21 21.02 -1.33 -2.54
CA SER A 21 22.05 -0.42 -3.02
C SER A 21 21.72 1.03 -2.67
N THR A 22 22.61 1.71 -1.92
CA THR A 22 22.42 3.15 -1.62
C THR A 22 22.86 4.09 -2.75
N PHE A 23 23.40 3.54 -3.84
CA PHE A 23 23.96 4.31 -4.95
C PHE A 23 23.18 4.15 -6.26
N ASN A 24 22.39 3.10 -6.40
CA ASN A 24 21.69 2.79 -7.66
C ASN A 24 20.30 2.24 -7.37
N LEU A 25 19.27 3.01 -7.77
CA LEU A 25 17.88 2.65 -7.59
C LEU A 25 17.51 1.35 -8.33
N LEU A 26 17.98 1.18 -9.56
CA LEU A 26 17.66 -0.01 -10.35
C LEU A 26 18.28 -1.28 -9.77
N ASP A 27 19.47 -1.18 -9.16
CA ASP A 27 20.05 -2.28 -8.40
C ASP A 27 19.23 -2.59 -7.15
N SER A 28 18.74 -1.58 -6.44
CA SER A 28 17.83 -1.78 -5.31
C SER A 28 16.55 -2.50 -5.72
N VAL A 29 15.91 -2.07 -6.81
CA VAL A 29 14.72 -2.72 -7.37
C VAL A 29 15.00 -4.19 -7.67
N ARG A 30 16.11 -4.52 -8.33
CA ARG A 30 16.51 -5.90 -8.60
C ARG A 30 16.74 -6.70 -7.33
N ILE A 31 17.49 -6.15 -6.38
CA ILE A 31 17.80 -6.82 -5.09
C ILE A 31 16.53 -7.11 -4.30
N ILE A 32 15.57 -6.19 -4.26
CA ILE A 32 14.30 -6.39 -3.59
C ILE A 32 13.50 -7.50 -4.29
N GLU A 33 13.43 -7.48 -5.62
CA GLU A 33 12.71 -8.52 -6.38
C GLU A 33 13.31 -9.91 -6.08
N GLU A 34 14.63 -10.05 -6.15
CA GLU A 34 15.34 -11.32 -5.86
C GLU A 34 15.09 -11.80 -4.43
N ALA A 35 15.14 -10.88 -3.44
CA ALA A 35 14.86 -11.22 -2.04
C ALA A 35 13.41 -11.71 -1.84
N TYR A 36 12.45 -11.08 -2.52
CA TYR A 36 11.05 -11.48 -2.43
C TYR A 36 10.76 -12.76 -3.21
N ASP A 37 11.48 -13.04 -4.29
CA ASP A 37 11.42 -14.35 -4.94
C ASP A 37 11.82 -15.46 -3.95
N GLU A 38 12.92 -15.29 -3.20
CA GLU A 38 13.35 -16.24 -2.17
C GLU A 38 12.35 -16.37 -1.02
N ILE A 39 11.81 -15.25 -0.50
CA ILE A 39 10.79 -15.27 0.56
C ILE A 39 9.54 -16.03 0.11
N LEU A 40 9.10 -15.83 -1.12
CA LEU A 40 7.88 -16.41 -1.66
C LEU A 40 8.05 -17.87 -2.14
N GLU A 41 9.26 -18.44 -2.15
CA GLU A 41 9.46 -19.89 -2.25
C GLU A 41 8.81 -20.62 -1.07
N HIS A 42 8.68 -19.93 0.07
CA HIS A 42 7.96 -20.43 1.24
C HIS A 42 6.47 -20.09 1.15
N ASP A 43 5.65 -20.82 1.90
CA ASP A 43 4.22 -20.54 2.00
C ASP A 43 3.95 -19.48 3.06
N VAL A 44 4.31 -18.23 2.72
CA VAL A 44 4.21 -17.06 3.60
C VAL A 44 3.53 -15.90 2.90
N ILE A 45 2.96 -14.99 3.69
CA ILE A 45 2.41 -13.72 3.25
C ILE A 45 3.33 -12.62 3.76
N PRO A 46 4.04 -11.88 2.90
CA PRO A 46 4.92 -10.80 3.32
C PRO A 46 4.12 -9.57 3.76
N LEU A 47 4.51 -9.02 4.90
CA LEU A 47 4.08 -7.70 5.36
C LEU A 47 5.32 -6.83 5.52
N THR A 48 5.42 -5.80 4.69
CA THR A 48 6.62 -5.01 4.50
C THR A 48 6.54 -3.69 5.23
N MET A 49 7.59 -3.34 5.95
CA MET A 49 7.82 -1.99 6.42
C MET A 49 8.84 -1.36 5.48
N GLY A 50 8.36 -0.44 4.67
CA GLY A 50 9.11 0.04 3.54
C GLY A 50 10.01 1.22 3.77
N GLY A 51 10.66 1.57 2.71
CA GLY A 51 11.22 2.85 2.35
C GLY A 51 10.21 3.68 1.59
N ASP A 52 10.64 4.23 0.45
CA ASP A 52 9.75 4.95 -0.46
C ASP A 52 8.86 3.98 -1.27
N HIS A 53 7.84 4.52 -1.93
CA HIS A 53 6.83 3.71 -2.62
C HIS A 53 7.36 2.93 -3.84
N THR A 54 8.60 3.19 -4.30
CA THR A 54 9.24 2.42 -5.38
C THR A 54 9.36 0.94 -5.03
N ILE A 55 9.50 0.59 -3.73
CA ILE A 55 9.69 -0.81 -3.30
C ILE A 55 8.52 -1.72 -3.67
N THR A 56 7.32 -1.18 -3.78
CA THR A 56 6.11 -1.95 -4.10
C THR A 56 6.18 -2.58 -5.51
N LEU A 57 6.87 -1.93 -6.46
CA LEU A 57 7.02 -2.49 -7.82
C LEU A 57 7.76 -3.84 -7.84
N PRO A 58 8.99 -3.97 -7.31
CA PRO A 58 9.68 -5.27 -7.28
C PRO A 58 8.96 -6.32 -6.42
N ILE A 59 8.28 -5.90 -5.35
CA ILE A 59 7.46 -6.80 -4.54
C ILE A 59 6.30 -7.36 -5.37
N LEU A 60 5.57 -6.51 -6.09
CA LEU A 60 4.49 -6.94 -6.99
C LEU A 60 4.96 -7.86 -8.11
N ARG A 61 6.20 -7.68 -8.62
CA ARG A 61 6.79 -8.61 -9.61
C ARG A 61 6.95 -10.01 -9.02
N ALA A 62 7.49 -10.11 -7.81
CA ALA A 62 7.64 -11.39 -7.11
C ALA A 62 6.28 -12.02 -6.76
N ILE A 63 5.34 -11.23 -6.23
CA ILE A 63 3.95 -11.65 -5.96
C ILE A 63 3.29 -12.17 -7.24
N HIS A 64 3.46 -11.47 -8.36
CA HIS A 64 2.88 -11.87 -9.64
C HIS A 64 3.40 -13.25 -10.13
N LYS A 65 4.68 -13.55 -9.92
CA LYS A 65 5.26 -14.86 -10.28
C LYS A 65 4.58 -16.01 -9.55
N LYS A 66 4.16 -15.79 -8.30
CA LYS A 66 3.49 -16.81 -7.47
C LYS A 66 1.96 -16.87 -7.65
N HIS A 67 1.32 -15.72 -7.73
CA HIS A 67 -0.15 -15.59 -7.65
C HIS A 67 -0.81 -15.15 -8.96
N GLY A 68 -0.03 -14.75 -9.97
CA GLY A 68 -0.56 -14.08 -11.17
C GLY A 68 -0.97 -12.65 -10.88
N LYS A 69 -1.88 -12.10 -11.69
CA LYS A 69 -2.38 -10.74 -11.48
C LYS A 69 -3.14 -10.62 -10.17
N VAL A 70 -2.85 -9.56 -9.43
CA VAL A 70 -3.52 -9.26 -8.15
C VAL A 70 -4.44 -8.05 -8.25
N GLY A 71 -5.49 -8.03 -7.45
CA GLY A 71 -6.21 -6.80 -7.11
C GLY A 71 -5.35 -5.93 -6.19
N LEU A 72 -5.71 -4.66 -6.05
CA LEU A 72 -4.97 -3.71 -5.22
C LEU A 72 -5.94 -2.86 -4.39
N VAL A 73 -5.67 -2.77 -3.10
CA VAL A 73 -6.19 -1.70 -2.23
C VAL A 73 -5.03 -0.79 -1.91
N HIS A 74 -5.07 0.43 -2.45
CA HIS A 74 -4.00 1.43 -2.34
C HIS A 74 -4.52 2.65 -1.58
N ILE A 75 -3.85 3.00 -0.50
CA ILE A 75 -4.17 4.17 0.34
C ILE A 75 -3.03 5.15 0.20
N ASP A 76 -3.31 6.39 -0.22
CA ASP A 76 -2.29 7.36 -0.57
C ASP A 76 -2.91 8.76 -0.78
N ALA A 77 -2.12 9.81 -0.65
CA ALA A 77 -2.47 11.14 -1.17
C ALA A 77 -2.30 11.21 -2.70
N HIS A 78 -1.40 10.39 -3.25
CA HIS A 78 -0.97 10.37 -4.65
C HIS A 78 -1.50 9.16 -5.39
N ALA A 79 -1.56 9.24 -6.71
CA ALA A 79 -1.98 8.09 -7.52
C ALA A 79 -0.82 7.16 -7.91
N ASP A 80 0.41 7.65 -7.87
CA ASP A 80 1.67 6.97 -8.23
C ASP A 80 1.66 6.31 -9.61
N VAL A 81 1.05 7.03 -10.56
CA VAL A 81 0.87 6.58 -11.96
C VAL A 81 1.52 7.53 -12.97
N ASN A 82 2.43 8.38 -12.54
CA ASN A 82 3.18 9.23 -13.47
C ASN A 82 3.95 8.37 -14.47
N ASP A 83 4.00 8.79 -15.73
CA ASP A 83 4.78 8.06 -16.73
C ASP A 83 6.30 8.23 -16.49
N HIS A 84 6.70 9.42 -16.05
CA HIS A 84 8.07 9.73 -15.68
C HIS A 84 8.07 10.66 -14.47
N MET A 85 9.12 10.59 -13.67
CA MET A 85 9.39 11.50 -12.56
C MET A 85 10.85 11.89 -12.59
N PHE A 86 11.13 13.20 -12.70
CA PHE A 86 12.49 13.74 -12.87
C PHE A 86 13.27 13.12 -14.05
N GLY A 87 12.57 12.71 -15.10
CA GLY A 87 13.14 12.07 -16.28
C GLY A 87 13.28 10.55 -16.20
N GLU A 88 13.02 9.96 -15.02
CA GLU A 88 13.13 8.52 -14.79
C GLU A 88 11.77 7.82 -14.86
N LYS A 89 11.79 6.59 -15.38
CA LYS A 89 10.59 5.73 -15.47
C LYS A 89 10.27 5.00 -14.17
N ILE A 90 11.27 4.77 -13.33
CA ILE A 90 11.12 4.09 -12.04
C ILE A 90 11.45 5.11 -10.95
N ALA A 91 10.45 5.45 -10.17
CA ALA A 91 10.50 6.32 -9.01
C ALA A 91 9.26 6.06 -8.14
N HIS A 92 9.22 6.60 -6.92
CA HIS A 92 8.09 6.42 -6.02
C HIS A 92 6.74 6.79 -6.65
N GLY A 93 6.64 7.91 -7.37
CA GLY A 93 5.39 8.35 -8.02
C GLY A 93 5.07 7.66 -9.36
N THR A 94 5.77 6.59 -9.76
CA THR A 94 5.52 5.88 -11.03
C THR A 94 5.17 4.41 -10.84
N THR A 95 5.15 3.94 -9.61
CA THR A 95 5.09 2.52 -9.20
C THR A 95 3.92 1.79 -9.84
N PHE A 96 2.70 2.30 -9.69
CA PHE A 96 1.51 1.62 -10.21
C PHE A 96 1.34 1.80 -11.73
N ARG A 97 1.93 2.84 -12.32
CA ARG A 97 2.04 2.93 -13.77
C ARG A 97 2.84 1.76 -14.32
N ARG A 98 4.01 1.51 -13.76
CA ARG A 98 4.85 0.36 -14.15
C ARG A 98 4.16 -0.97 -13.90
N ALA A 99 3.51 -1.12 -12.75
CA ALA A 99 2.78 -2.34 -12.41
C ALA A 99 1.67 -2.67 -13.42
N VAL A 100 0.95 -1.67 -13.93
CA VAL A 100 -0.06 -1.85 -14.99
C VAL A 100 0.61 -2.21 -16.32
N GLU A 101 1.64 -1.49 -16.74
CA GLU A 101 2.33 -1.72 -18.01
C GLU A 101 3.00 -3.10 -18.07
N GLU A 102 3.49 -3.60 -16.94
CA GLU A 102 4.05 -4.95 -16.80
C GLU A 102 2.98 -6.04 -16.64
N GLY A 103 1.71 -5.66 -16.51
CA GLY A 103 0.59 -6.60 -16.39
C GLY A 103 0.51 -7.30 -15.03
N LEU A 104 1.04 -6.69 -13.97
CA LEU A 104 1.08 -7.26 -12.62
C LEU A 104 -0.26 -7.16 -11.90
N LEU A 105 -1.08 -6.15 -12.27
CA LEU A 105 -2.36 -5.86 -11.66
C LEU A 105 -3.54 -6.32 -12.52
N ASP A 106 -4.59 -6.76 -11.88
CA ASP A 106 -5.93 -6.85 -12.44
C ASP A 106 -6.62 -5.49 -12.25
N CYS A 107 -6.56 -4.66 -13.28
CA CYS A 107 -6.98 -3.26 -13.22
C CYS A 107 -8.46 -3.07 -12.83
N ASP A 108 -9.32 -4.04 -13.17
CA ASP A 108 -10.73 -4.01 -12.78
C ASP A 108 -10.93 -4.25 -11.28
N ARG A 109 -9.89 -4.67 -10.58
CA ARG A 109 -9.87 -4.99 -9.14
C ARG A 109 -8.95 -4.05 -8.35
N VAL A 110 -8.72 -2.84 -8.86
CA VAL A 110 -7.92 -1.80 -8.18
C VAL A 110 -8.80 -0.73 -7.58
N VAL A 111 -8.55 -0.39 -6.33
CA VAL A 111 -9.16 0.74 -5.62
C VAL A 111 -8.06 1.59 -5.00
N GLN A 112 -8.06 2.88 -5.30
CA GLN A 112 -7.20 3.88 -4.70
C GLN A 112 -8.02 4.81 -3.80
N ILE A 113 -7.58 5.04 -2.55
CA ILE A 113 -8.34 5.76 -1.52
C ILE A 113 -7.49 6.87 -0.91
N GLY A 114 -8.04 8.09 -0.85
CA GLY A 114 -7.40 9.22 -0.18
C GLY A 114 -6.74 10.21 -1.13
N LEU A 115 -6.83 9.98 -2.44
CA LEU A 115 -6.15 10.78 -3.45
C LEU A 115 -6.60 12.24 -3.40
N ARG A 116 -5.63 13.16 -3.33
CA ARG A 116 -5.90 14.61 -3.27
C ARG A 116 -4.76 15.47 -3.79
N ALA A 117 -3.57 14.89 -3.90
CA ALA A 117 -2.42 15.60 -4.45
C ALA A 117 -2.68 16.02 -5.89
N GLN A 118 -2.25 17.22 -6.22
CA GLN A 118 -2.22 17.65 -7.61
C GLN A 118 -1.08 16.91 -8.29
N GLY A 119 -1.42 16.01 -9.20
CA GLY A 119 -0.44 15.33 -10.03
C GLY A 119 0.33 16.31 -10.92
N TYR A 120 1.36 15.82 -11.60
CA TYR A 120 2.09 16.62 -12.58
C TYR A 120 1.20 17.04 -13.74
N THR A 121 0.10 16.34 -13.98
CA THR A 121 -0.91 16.66 -14.99
C THR A 121 -2.32 16.41 -14.45
N ALA A 122 -3.30 17.16 -15.00
CA ALA A 122 -4.72 16.93 -14.71
C ALA A 122 -5.21 15.52 -15.17
N GLU A 123 -4.38 14.79 -15.90
CA GLU A 123 -4.71 13.49 -16.47
C GLU A 123 -4.46 12.30 -15.51
N ASP A 124 -3.71 12.49 -14.41
CA ASP A 124 -3.27 11.38 -13.56
C ASP A 124 -4.45 10.54 -13.03
N PHE A 125 -5.47 11.19 -12.45
CA PHE A 125 -6.67 10.48 -11.97
C PHE A 125 -7.55 9.97 -13.13
N ASN A 126 -7.55 10.66 -14.27
CA ASN A 126 -8.27 10.20 -15.45
C ASN A 126 -7.62 8.93 -16.02
N TRP A 127 -6.29 8.90 -16.07
CA TRP A 127 -5.58 7.70 -16.51
C TRP A 127 -5.96 6.49 -15.64
N CYS A 128 -5.95 6.62 -14.30
CA CYS A 128 -6.40 5.54 -13.40
C CYS A 128 -7.80 5.04 -13.76
N ARG A 129 -8.75 5.95 -13.94
CA ARG A 129 -10.13 5.61 -14.31
C ARG A 129 -10.22 4.92 -15.67
N THR A 130 -9.41 5.33 -16.64
CA THR A 130 -9.38 4.69 -17.97
C THR A 130 -8.78 3.28 -17.94
N GLN A 131 -7.97 2.96 -16.92
CA GLN A 131 -7.49 1.60 -16.67
C GLN A 131 -8.51 0.70 -15.96
N GLY A 132 -9.61 1.26 -15.45
CA GLY A 132 -10.63 0.51 -14.71
C GLY A 132 -10.55 0.70 -13.18
N PHE A 133 -9.63 1.52 -12.67
CA PHE A 133 -9.48 1.77 -11.24
C PHE A 133 -10.69 2.51 -10.67
N ARG A 134 -11.10 2.14 -9.45
CA ARG A 134 -11.95 2.99 -8.62
C ARG A 134 -11.05 3.99 -7.88
N VAL A 135 -11.13 5.23 -8.28
CA VAL A 135 -10.44 6.35 -7.62
C VAL A 135 -11.38 6.99 -6.62
N VAL A 136 -11.01 6.94 -5.34
CA VAL A 136 -11.71 7.59 -4.22
C VAL A 136 -10.88 8.79 -3.76
N GLN A 137 -11.36 9.98 -4.06
CA GLN A 137 -10.69 11.20 -3.62
C GLN A 137 -10.93 11.44 -2.13
N ALA A 138 -10.02 12.16 -1.47
CA ALA A 138 -10.09 12.40 -0.02
C ALA A 138 -11.40 13.06 0.41
N GLU A 139 -11.98 13.95 -0.40
CA GLU A 139 -13.26 14.60 -0.14
C GLU A 139 -14.42 13.59 -0.02
N GLU A 140 -14.34 12.46 -0.72
CA GLU A 140 -15.32 11.39 -0.60
C GLU A 140 -15.27 10.71 0.79
N CYS A 141 -14.18 10.90 1.51
CA CYS A 141 -13.95 10.30 2.84
C CYS A 141 -14.30 11.24 4.00
N TRP A 142 -14.38 12.56 3.77
CA TRP A 142 -14.51 13.53 4.85
C TRP A 142 -15.76 13.34 5.72
N HIS A 143 -15.57 13.50 7.03
CA HIS A 143 -16.62 13.59 8.06
C HIS A 143 -17.62 12.43 8.09
N LYS A 144 -17.21 11.23 7.66
CA LYS A 144 -18.07 10.04 7.66
C LYS A 144 -17.27 8.77 7.95
N SER A 145 -17.98 7.71 8.35
CA SER A 145 -17.44 6.35 8.39
C SER A 145 -17.19 5.83 6.98
N LEU A 146 -16.13 5.06 6.81
CA LEU A 146 -15.76 4.42 5.55
C LEU A 146 -16.26 2.98 5.43
N ALA A 147 -17.04 2.49 6.39
CA ALA A 147 -17.62 1.14 6.31
C ALA A 147 -18.43 0.90 5.02
N PRO A 148 -19.26 1.86 4.52
CA PRO A 148 -19.94 1.69 3.24
C PRO A 148 -18.98 1.63 2.05
N LEU A 149 -17.90 2.46 2.07
CA LEU A 149 -16.85 2.41 1.06
C LEU A 149 -16.16 1.05 1.05
N MET A 150 -15.86 0.49 2.23
CA MET A 150 -15.19 -0.80 2.32
C MET A 150 -16.07 -1.98 1.85
N ALA A 151 -17.40 -1.84 1.89
CA ALA A 151 -18.30 -2.79 1.23
C ALA A 151 -18.15 -2.72 -0.31
N GLU A 152 -18.11 -1.50 -0.89
CA GLU A 152 -17.81 -1.27 -2.31
C GLU A 152 -16.43 -1.82 -2.70
N VAL A 153 -15.40 -1.57 -1.88
CA VAL A 153 -14.04 -2.10 -2.08
C VAL A 153 -14.05 -3.62 -2.18
N ARG A 154 -14.70 -4.30 -1.24
CA ARG A 154 -14.80 -5.77 -1.26
C ARG A 154 -15.49 -6.31 -2.49
N GLU A 155 -16.56 -5.66 -2.93
CA GLU A 155 -17.25 -6.02 -4.18
C GLU A 155 -16.33 -5.84 -5.39
N LYS A 156 -15.61 -4.72 -5.46
CA LYS A 156 -14.72 -4.36 -6.55
C LYS A 156 -13.51 -5.32 -6.66
N VAL A 157 -12.83 -5.59 -5.53
CA VAL A 157 -11.65 -6.47 -5.54
C VAL A 157 -12.00 -7.96 -5.61
N GLY A 158 -13.22 -8.35 -5.23
CA GLY A 158 -13.72 -9.72 -5.34
C GLY A 158 -12.92 -10.74 -4.51
N ASN A 159 -12.94 -12.02 -4.93
CA ASN A 159 -12.41 -13.15 -4.16
C ASN A 159 -11.01 -13.63 -4.59
N GLY A 160 -10.34 -12.97 -5.53
CA GLY A 160 -8.99 -13.36 -5.95
C GLY A 160 -7.90 -12.69 -5.11
N PRO A 161 -6.62 -12.98 -5.37
CA PRO A 161 -5.50 -12.44 -4.63
C PRO A 161 -5.49 -10.90 -4.67
N VAL A 162 -5.21 -10.28 -3.51
CA VAL A 162 -5.20 -8.82 -3.32
C VAL A 162 -3.93 -8.41 -2.60
N TYR A 163 -3.32 -7.33 -3.07
CA TYR A 163 -2.23 -6.65 -2.39
C TYR A 163 -2.74 -5.40 -1.69
N LEU A 164 -2.27 -5.14 -0.46
CA LEU A 164 -2.63 -3.96 0.33
C LEU A 164 -1.41 -3.04 0.47
N SER A 165 -1.42 -1.91 -0.21
CA SER A 165 -0.36 -0.89 -0.13
C SER A 165 -0.86 0.33 0.61
N PHE A 166 -0.15 0.73 1.64
CA PHE A 166 -0.49 1.88 2.47
C PHE A 166 0.65 2.89 2.50
N ASP A 167 0.48 3.99 1.78
CA ASP A 167 1.33 5.17 1.94
C ASP A 167 0.88 5.96 3.16
N ILE A 168 1.84 6.31 4.03
CA ILE A 168 1.52 7.04 5.28
C ILE A 168 1.01 8.46 4.99
N ASP A 169 1.32 9.04 3.85
CA ASP A 169 0.86 10.38 3.46
C ASP A 169 -0.62 10.40 3.02
N GLY A 170 -1.23 9.24 2.80
CA GLY A 170 -2.69 9.11 2.70
C GLY A 170 -3.41 9.71 3.93
N ILE A 171 -2.75 9.70 5.09
CA ILE A 171 -3.20 10.33 6.33
C ILE A 171 -2.86 11.82 6.29
N ASP A 172 -3.74 12.64 6.89
CA ASP A 172 -3.51 14.09 7.01
C ASP A 172 -2.23 14.38 7.82
N PRO A 173 -1.38 15.34 7.38
CA PRO A 173 -0.15 15.71 8.08
C PRO A 173 -0.37 16.26 9.50
N ALA A 174 -1.60 16.58 9.90
CA ALA A 174 -1.92 16.84 11.30
C ALA A 174 -1.66 15.63 12.21
N TRP A 175 -1.69 14.40 11.65
CA TRP A 175 -1.46 13.14 12.35
C TRP A 175 -0.15 12.47 11.93
N ALA A 176 0.21 12.57 10.64
CA ALA A 176 1.37 11.92 10.04
C ALA A 176 2.27 12.94 9.30
N PRO A 177 2.93 13.87 10.01
CA PRO A 177 3.80 14.86 9.37
C PRO A 177 5.15 14.30 8.88
N GLY A 178 5.56 13.12 9.34
CA GLY A 178 6.87 12.53 9.08
C GLY A 178 6.92 11.73 7.79
N THR A 179 6.63 12.38 6.67
CA THR A 179 6.68 11.81 5.31
C THR A 179 7.31 12.80 4.33
N GLY A 180 7.66 12.35 3.12
CA GLY A 180 8.36 13.15 2.11
C GLY A 180 7.46 14.16 1.41
N THR A 181 6.22 13.78 1.10
CA THR A 181 5.27 14.53 0.27
C THR A 181 3.90 14.68 0.95
N PRO A 182 3.84 15.35 2.13
CA PRO A 182 2.59 15.50 2.87
C PRO A 182 1.61 16.41 2.14
N GLU A 183 0.34 16.01 2.10
CA GLU A 183 -0.77 16.76 1.53
C GLU A 183 -1.87 16.98 2.57
N ILE A 184 -2.41 18.20 2.69
CA ILE A 184 -3.49 18.52 3.64
C ILE A 184 -4.84 17.97 3.17
N GLY A 185 -5.80 17.83 4.09
CA GLY A 185 -7.14 17.33 3.78
C GLY A 185 -7.22 15.80 3.65
N GLY A 186 -6.28 15.10 4.27
CA GLY A 186 -6.17 13.65 4.23
C GLY A 186 -7.10 12.89 5.17
N LEU A 187 -6.86 11.59 5.24
CA LEU A 187 -7.58 10.69 6.13
C LEU A 187 -7.22 10.94 7.60
N THR A 188 -8.19 10.71 8.48
CA THR A 188 -7.92 10.60 9.92
C THR A 188 -7.38 9.21 10.25
N THR A 189 -6.73 9.08 11.40
CA THR A 189 -6.26 7.78 11.90
C THR A 189 -7.39 6.77 12.10
N ILE A 190 -8.58 7.23 12.48
CA ILE A 190 -9.77 6.37 12.61
C ILE A 190 -10.19 5.82 11.24
N GLN A 191 -10.22 6.66 10.21
CA GLN A 191 -10.54 6.25 8.85
C GLN A 191 -9.51 5.27 8.29
N ALA A 192 -8.21 5.49 8.55
CA ALA A 192 -7.16 4.54 8.19
C ALA A 192 -7.40 3.14 8.81
N MET A 193 -7.74 3.10 10.10
CA MET A 193 -8.11 1.84 10.78
C MET A 193 -9.38 1.21 10.18
N GLU A 194 -10.41 2.01 9.85
CA GLU A 194 -11.63 1.49 9.20
C GLU A 194 -11.33 0.84 7.85
N ILE A 195 -10.43 1.45 7.05
CA ILE A 195 -10.02 0.90 5.75
C ILE A 195 -9.31 -0.44 5.96
N ILE A 196 -8.27 -0.48 6.81
CA ILE A 196 -7.51 -1.71 7.04
C ILE A 196 -8.44 -2.82 7.57
N ARG A 197 -9.24 -2.54 8.59
CA ARG A 197 -10.21 -3.50 9.15
C ARG A 197 -11.26 -3.94 8.13
N GLY A 198 -11.62 -3.04 7.22
CA GLY A 198 -12.51 -3.34 6.10
C GLY A 198 -11.92 -4.34 5.10
N CYS A 199 -10.61 -4.54 5.08
CA CYS A 199 -9.94 -5.56 4.27
C CYS A 199 -10.04 -6.99 4.87
N GLN A 200 -10.57 -7.14 6.09
CA GLN A 200 -10.75 -8.46 6.70
C GLN A 200 -11.58 -9.38 5.80
N GLY A 201 -11.06 -10.59 5.55
CA GLY A 201 -11.70 -11.60 4.72
C GLY A 201 -11.39 -11.48 3.23
N LEU A 202 -10.60 -10.50 2.80
CA LEU A 202 -9.97 -10.50 1.48
C LEU A 202 -8.86 -11.56 1.43
N ASP A 203 -8.59 -12.08 0.24
CA ASP A 203 -7.45 -12.96 -0.03
C ASP A 203 -6.16 -12.14 -0.15
N LEU A 204 -5.69 -11.61 0.99
CA LEU A 204 -4.47 -10.79 1.05
C LEU A 204 -3.25 -11.68 0.86
N VAL A 205 -2.50 -11.45 -0.20
CA VAL A 205 -1.27 -12.20 -0.55
C VAL A 205 0.01 -11.43 -0.24
N GLY A 206 -0.10 -10.22 0.26
CA GLY A 206 0.98 -9.35 0.70
C GLY A 206 0.48 -7.96 1.04
N GLY A 207 1.32 -7.19 1.67
CA GLY A 207 1.07 -5.77 1.91
C GLY A 207 2.33 -5.02 2.32
N ASP A 208 2.26 -3.72 2.19
CA ASP A 208 3.32 -2.80 2.65
C ASP A 208 2.74 -1.55 3.31
N LEU A 209 3.57 -0.92 4.13
CA LEU A 209 3.39 0.44 4.62
C LEU A 209 4.65 1.20 4.30
N VAL A 210 4.53 2.29 3.56
CA VAL A 210 5.63 3.04 2.93
C VAL A 210 5.63 4.51 3.30
N GLU A 211 6.68 5.21 2.89
CA GLU A 211 6.88 6.67 2.96
C GLU A 211 6.97 7.25 4.38
N VAL A 212 7.10 6.45 5.44
CA VAL A 212 7.51 6.99 6.75
C VAL A 212 8.95 7.47 6.65
N SER A 213 9.15 8.78 6.86
CA SER A 213 10.47 9.42 6.83
C SER A 213 10.89 9.90 8.22
N PRO A 214 11.65 9.09 8.98
CA PRO A 214 12.07 9.45 10.34
C PRO A 214 12.78 10.81 10.46
N PRO A 215 13.58 11.29 9.49
CA PRO A 215 14.18 12.61 9.55
C PRO A 215 13.17 13.77 9.62
N TYR A 216 11.96 13.57 9.09
CA TYR A 216 10.85 14.55 9.16
C TYR A 216 9.90 14.30 10.34
N ASP A 217 10.03 13.17 11.02
CA ASP A 217 9.19 12.76 12.16
C ASP A 217 9.80 13.21 13.49
N THR A 218 9.80 14.51 13.73
CA THR A 218 10.49 15.13 14.89
C THR A 218 10.01 14.65 16.26
N THR A 219 8.80 14.08 16.34
CA THR A 219 8.18 13.59 17.58
C THR A 219 8.07 12.08 17.64
N GLY A 220 8.36 11.36 16.56
CA GLY A 220 8.15 9.92 16.45
C GLY A 220 6.68 9.50 16.29
N ASN A 221 5.76 10.46 16.14
CA ASN A 221 4.32 10.16 16.03
C ASN A 221 3.97 9.41 14.75
N THR A 222 4.59 9.77 13.63
CA THR A 222 4.34 9.10 12.33
C THR A 222 4.86 7.68 12.35
N SER A 223 6.05 7.47 12.90
CA SER A 223 6.64 6.13 13.08
C SER A 223 5.77 5.25 13.99
N LEU A 224 5.28 5.80 15.12
CA LEU A 224 4.36 5.10 16.00
C LEU A 224 3.05 4.76 15.31
N LEU A 225 2.50 5.70 14.54
CA LEU A 225 1.28 5.48 13.76
C LEU A 225 1.49 4.38 12.73
N GLY A 226 2.58 4.43 11.95
CA GLY A 226 2.94 3.40 10.99
C GLY A 226 3.04 2.01 11.61
N ALA A 227 3.70 1.89 12.76
CA ALA A 227 3.80 0.63 13.51
C ALA A 227 2.42 0.10 13.95
N ASN A 228 1.51 0.99 14.39
CA ASN A 228 0.15 0.60 14.74
C ASN A 228 -0.66 0.13 13.51
N LEU A 229 -0.52 0.82 12.37
CA LEU A 229 -1.21 0.43 11.14
C LEU A 229 -0.69 -0.90 10.59
N LEU A 230 0.62 -1.14 10.63
CA LEU A 230 1.20 -2.46 10.30
C LEU A 230 0.63 -3.57 11.20
N TYR A 231 0.46 -3.29 12.49
CA TYR A 231 -0.19 -4.24 13.39
C TYR A 231 -1.67 -4.47 13.03
N GLU A 232 -2.42 -3.42 12.67
CA GLU A 232 -3.80 -3.56 12.18
C GLU A 232 -3.83 -4.36 10.86
N MET A 233 -2.86 -4.15 9.94
CA MET A 233 -2.73 -4.95 8.73
C MET A 233 -2.46 -6.42 9.06
N LEU A 234 -1.57 -6.71 10.00
CA LEU A 234 -1.33 -8.07 10.48
C LEU A 234 -2.60 -8.71 11.05
N CYS A 235 -3.46 -7.95 11.73
CA CYS A 235 -4.70 -8.41 12.30
C CYS A 235 -5.76 -8.83 11.27
N VAL A 236 -5.66 -8.39 10.02
CA VAL A 236 -6.61 -8.71 8.94
C VAL A 236 -6.05 -9.72 7.93
N MET A 237 -4.81 -10.19 8.12
CA MET A 237 -4.22 -11.21 7.27
C MET A 237 -5.01 -12.53 7.31
N PRO A 238 -5.04 -13.28 6.20
CA PRO A 238 -5.67 -14.60 6.16
C PRO A 238 -5.18 -15.53 7.26
N GLY A 239 -6.09 -16.25 7.88
CA GLY A 239 -5.80 -17.20 8.98
C GLY A 239 -5.82 -16.59 10.38
N VAL A 240 -5.94 -15.28 10.54
CA VAL A 240 -6.09 -14.66 11.86
C VAL A 240 -7.44 -15.00 12.46
N VAL A 241 -7.43 -15.47 13.71
CA VAL A 241 -8.63 -15.77 14.49
C VAL A 241 -9.07 -14.52 15.25
N HIS A 242 -10.34 -14.19 15.13
CA HIS A 242 -11.03 -13.16 15.90
C HIS A 242 -11.85 -13.83 17.00
N ARG A 243 -11.73 -13.35 18.26
CA ARG A 243 -12.39 -13.92 19.45
C ARG A 243 -13.69 -13.20 19.75
#